data_382c7f0c8bb4014d46e7e574bfc65ef8
#
_entry.id   382c7f0c8bb4014d46e7e574bfc65ef8
#
_cell.length_a   1.000
_cell.length_b   1.000
_cell.length_c   1.000
_cell.angle_alpha   90.00
_cell.angle_beta   90.00
_cell.angle_gamma   90.00
#
_symmetry.space_group_name_H-M   'P 1'
#
loop_
_entity.id
_entity.type
_entity.pdbx_description
1 polymer ?
#
loop_
_entity_poly.entity_id
_entity_poly.type
_entity_poly.pdbx_seq_one_letter_code
_entity_poly.pdbx_strand_id
1 'polypeptide(L)'
;MDSNITAPASASTPPPSINRRTFLASGTALGASLLLDRRAHAQNPPTGGGHTFKEYDISTNGITLHVTEQGDGPVVLFVHGFPDTSYTWRRQMEAISAAGYRAIAPDMRGYGRSSAPADAALYTPLHTTGDLIGLLDSLNISSAVLVGHDWGATHAWNAALLRPDRFAAVFCLSVPYVPRGDVSVFERMRKSDHQNSFYMFEQIRPDADQIWADASVTIPGILYWASGSAPADKRWSPMDPARSLHRAAPTPIPSWAEPDYVAYNIAEFQRTGFHGGLNYYRAAEPYFYLSAPWKGARISQPSFLIWGKADGLHELYPITATQMRAGLPGLMGSLDLDNVGHWVQHEATDVVNDQLVKFLRTVSPA
;
A
#
# COMPACT_ATOMS: atom_id res chain seq x y z
N MET A 1 17.56 -68.40 24.52
CA MET A 1 16.67 -68.92 23.46
C MET A 1 16.51 -67.77 22.46
N ASP A 2 17.28 -67.97 21.38
CA ASP A 2 17.37 -67.03 20.27
C ASP A 2 16.11 -67.10 19.41
N SER A 3 15.73 -65.96 18.88
CA SER A 3 15.05 -65.93 17.59
C SER A 3 15.29 -64.57 16.90
N ASN A 4 16.30 -64.57 16.03
CA ASN A 4 16.51 -63.59 14.97
C ASN A 4 15.34 -63.63 13.98
N ILE A 5 14.83 -62.44 13.64
CA ILE A 5 14.02 -62.23 12.43
C ILE A 5 14.66 -61.10 11.62
N THR A 6 15.33 -61.50 10.55
CA THR A 6 15.87 -60.61 9.52
C THR A 6 14.76 -60.21 8.55
N ALA A 7 14.58 -58.92 8.33
CA ALA A 7 13.73 -58.35 7.27
C ALA A 7 14.55 -58.17 5.97
N PRO A 8 13.95 -58.39 4.78
CA PRO A 8 14.68 -58.29 3.51
C PRO A 8 14.79 -56.81 3.04
N ALA A 9 15.94 -56.49 2.48
CA ALA A 9 16.24 -55.24 1.85
C ALA A 9 15.44 -55.05 0.55
N SER A 10 14.71 -53.96 0.42
CA SER A 10 14.10 -53.53 -0.84
C SER A 10 15.07 -52.65 -1.63
N ALA A 11 15.42 -53.11 -2.83
CA ALA A 11 16.24 -52.39 -3.78
C ALA A 11 15.47 -51.22 -4.38
N SER A 12 15.99 -50.00 -4.23
CA SER A 12 15.49 -48.80 -4.88
C SER A 12 16.10 -48.67 -6.28
N THR A 13 15.26 -48.71 -7.30
CA THR A 13 15.63 -48.32 -8.67
C THR A 13 15.69 -46.79 -8.80
N PRO A 14 16.71 -46.22 -9.48
CA PRO A 14 16.78 -44.80 -9.73
C PRO A 14 15.82 -44.37 -10.85
N PRO A 15 15.34 -43.10 -10.84
CA PRO A 15 14.46 -42.58 -11.88
C PRO A 15 15.23 -42.31 -13.19
N PRO A 16 14.54 -42.34 -14.35
CA PRO A 16 15.19 -42.18 -15.66
C PRO A 16 15.64 -40.71 -15.88
N SER A 17 16.86 -40.59 -16.42
CA SER A 17 17.48 -39.37 -16.86
C SER A 17 16.74 -38.78 -18.08
N ILE A 18 16.27 -37.55 -17.99
CA ILE A 18 15.70 -36.81 -19.13
C ILE A 18 16.82 -36.23 -19.98
N ASN A 19 16.95 -36.77 -21.19
CA ASN A 19 17.96 -36.38 -22.16
C ASN A 19 17.54 -35.07 -22.85
N ARG A 20 18.35 -34.01 -22.68
CA ARG A 20 18.18 -32.67 -23.31
C ARG A 20 18.68 -32.67 -24.74
N ARG A 21 18.05 -33.36 -25.67
CA ARG A 21 18.24 -33.15 -27.13
C ARG A 21 17.12 -33.87 -27.88
N THR A 22 16.06 -33.17 -28.24
CA THR A 22 15.28 -33.34 -29.47
C THR A 22 13.97 -32.55 -29.34
N PHE A 23 13.97 -31.29 -29.70
CA PHE A 23 12.81 -30.56 -30.17
C PHE A 23 13.28 -29.47 -31.13
N LEU A 24 13.59 -29.90 -32.32
CA LEU A 24 13.63 -29.03 -33.50
C LEU A 24 13.00 -29.76 -34.66
N ALA A 25 12.13 -29.07 -35.35
CA ALA A 25 11.53 -29.37 -36.64
C ALA A 25 10.18 -30.09 -36.59
N SER A 26 9.11 -29.36 -36.72
CA SER A 26 8.18 -29.46 -37.86
C SER A 26 7.22 -28.28 -37.80
N GLY A 27 7.43 -27.34 -38.67
CA GLY A 27 6.54 -26.22 -38.93
C GLY A 27 5.34 -26.66 -39.75
N THR A 28 4.31 -25.89 -39.70
CA THR A 28 3.55 -25.44 -40.90
C THR A 28 2.62 -24.31 -40.45
N ALA A 29 2.71 -23.22 -41.18
CA ALA A 29 1.96 -22.03 -41.04
C ALA A 29 0.45 -22.28 -41.33
N LEU A 30 -0.40 -21.71 -40.47
CA LEU A 30 -1.75 -21.29 -40.85
C LEU A 30 -1.97 -19.92 -40.17
N GLY A 31 -1.88 -18.91 -41.01
CA GLY A 31 -2.23 -17.55 -40.63
C GLY A 31 -3.74 -17.43 -40.40
N ALA A 32 -4.07 -16.94 -39.20
CA ALA A 32 -5.36 -16.35 -38.95
C ALA A 32 -5.09 -15.00 -38.28
N SER A 33 -5.20 -13.94 -39.07
CA SER A 33 -5.21 -12.55 -38.60
C SER A 33 -6.44 -12.34 -37.73
N LEU A 34 -6.28 -12.35 -36.45
CA LEU A 34 -7.26 -11.76 -35.51
C LEU A 34 -6.86 -10.31 -35.28
N LEU A 35 -7.47 -9.43 -36.06
CA LEU A 35 -7.54 -8.01 -35.77
C LEU A 35 -8.35 -7.85 -34.48
N LEU A 36 -7.65 -7.77 -33.36
CA LEU A 36 -8.21 -7.32 -32.09
C LEU A 36 -8.44 -5.81 -32.17
N ASP A 37 -9.70 -5.47 -32.32
CA ASP A 37 -10.24 -4.12 -32.29
C ASP A 37 -9.87 -3.46 -30.96
N ARG A 38 -8.83 -2.64 -30.95
CA ARG A 38 -8.46 -1.78 -29.82
C ARG A 38 -9.44 -0.62 -29.75
N ARG A 39 -10.62 -0.85 -29.22
CA ARG A 39 -11.46 0.24 -28.72
C ARG A 39 -11.06 0.56 -27.30
N ALA A 40 -10.06 1.44 -27.15
CA ALA A 40 -9.84 2.18 -25.94
C ALA A 40 -11.09 3.02 -25.64
N HIS A 41 -11.85 2.64 -24.61
CA HIS A 41 -12.82 3.54 -24.00
C HIS A 41 -12.03 4.49 -23.09
N ALA A 42 -11.46 5.53 -23.70
CA ALA A 42 -11.03 6.71 -22.97
C ALA A 42 -12.29 7.48 -22.57
N GLN A 43 -12.78 7.27 -21.37
CA GLN A 43 -13.61 8.27 -20.71
C GLN A 43 -12.64 9.27 -20.05
N ASN A 44 -12.50 10.45 -20.66
CA ASN A 44 -11.77 11.56 -20.05
C ASN A 44 -12.48 11.98 -18.77
N PRO A 45 -11.75 12.07 -17.62
CA PRO A 45 -12.29 12.73 -16.45
C PRO A 45 -12.45 14.24 -16.72
N PRO A 46 -13.32 14.94 -15.96
CA PRO A 46 -13.57 16.37 -16.16
C PRO A 46 -12.28 17.18 -15.98
N THR A 47 -11.99 18.00 -16.98
CA THR A 47 -10.81 18.85 -17.07
C THR A 47 -10.93 20.07 -16.17
N GLY A 48 -10.31 20.01 -15.01
CA GLY A 48 -9.96 21.19 -14.20
C GLY A 48 -8.46 21.42 -14.26
N GLY A 49 -8.00 22.47 -14.97
CA GLY A 49 -6.63 23.00 -14.90
C GLY A 49 -5.49 22.13 -15.44
N GLY A 50 -5.17 22.31 -16.68
CA GLY A 50 -3.86 22.33 -17.38
C GLY A 50 -2.78 21.26 -17.23
N HIS A 51 -2.92 20.17 -16.46
CA HIS A 51 -1.91 19.12 -16.37
C HIS A 51 -2.51 17.76 -16.67
N THR A 52 -2.18 17.20 -17.84
CA THR A 52 -2.61 15.86 -18.26
C THR A 52 -1.78 14.80 -17.53
N PHE A 53 -2.42 14.00 -16.67
CA PHE A 53 -1.84 12.76 -16.18
C PHE A 53 -1.77 11.74 -17.31
N LYS A 54 -0.68 11.00 -17.41
CA LYS A 54 -0.58 9.80 -18.24
C LYS A 54 -1.09 8.62 -17.44
N GLU A 55 -1.93 7.79 -18.05
CA GLU A 55 -2.42 6.54 -17.45
C GLU A 55 -2.08 5.37 -18.37
N TYR A 56 -1.56 4.29 -17.80
CA TYR A 56 -1.17 3.10 -18.54
C TYR A 56 -1.10 1.87 -17.63
N ASP A 57 -1.08 0.69 -18.24
CA ASP A 57 -1.00 -0.58 -17.52
C ASP A 57 0.39 -1.21 -17.70
N ILE A 58 0.93 -1.78 -16.62
CA ILE A 58 2.20 -2.53 -16.61
C ILE A 58 1.96 -3.93 -16.05
N SER A 59 2.34 -4.95 -16.82
CA SER A 59 2.37 -6.33 -16.34
C SER A 59 3.68 -6.59 -15.59
N THR A 60 3.58 -6.98 -14.34
CA THR A 60 4.73 -7.23 -13.47
C THR A 60 4.37 -8.20 -12.35
N ASN A 61 5.33 -9.00 -11.87
CA ASN A 61 5.18 -9.86 -10.68
C ASN A 61 3.88 -10.71 -10.68
N GLY A 62 3.45 -11.16 -11.88
CA GLY A 62 2.25 -11.99 -12.06
C GLY A 62 0.91 -11.25 -12.00
N ILE A 63 0.93 -9.93 -11.97
CA ILE A 63 -0.25 -9.04 -12.00
C ILE A 63 -0.09 -7.93 -13.03
N THR A 64 -1.16 -7.18 -13.25
CA THR A 64 -1.14 -5.91 -13.99
C THR A 64 -1.38 -4.78 -13.00
N LEU A 65 -0.50 -3.77 -13.01
CA LEU A 65 -0.68 -2.52 -12.29
C LEU A 65 -1.20 -1.45 -13.23
N HIS A 66 -2.25 -0.75 -12.83
CA HIS A 66 -2.65 0.51 -13.44
C HIS A 66 -1.85 1.64 -12.83
N VAL A 67 -1.28 2.51 -13.65
CA VAL A 67 -0.31 3.53 -13.22
C VAL A 67 -0.73 4.90 -13.71
N THR A 68 -0.73 5.87 -12.82
CA THR A 68 -0.85 7.29 -13.11
C THR A 68 0.53 7.95 -13.01
N GLU A 69 0.90 8.75 -14.00
CA GLU A 69 2.21 9.40 -14.10
C GLU A 69 2.10 10.86 -14.49
N GLN A 70 2.99 11.72 -13.94
CA GLN A 70 3.13 13.11 -14.32
C GLN A 70 4.56 13.61 -14.11
N GLY A 71 4.99 14.53 -14.99
CA GLY A 71 6.30 15.18 -14.90
C GLY A 71 7.45 14.35 -15.45
N ASP A 72 8.64 14.92 -15.35
CA ASP A 72 9.91 14.34 -15.78
C ASP A 72 10.96 14.62 -14.70
N GLY A 73 12.11 13.89 -14.74
CA GLY A 73 13.19 14.08 -13.76
C GLY A 73 13.36 12.91 -12.79
N PRO A 74 13.96 13.13 -11.60
CA PRO A 74 14.12 12.09 -10.59
C PRO A 74 12.78 11.51 -10.14
N VAL A 75 12.73 10.19 -9.94
CA VAL A 75 11.46 9.48 -9.73
C VAL A 75 11.02 9.49 -8.28
N VAL A 76 9.76 9.84 -8.07
CA VAL A 76 9.03 9.71 -6.81
C VAL A 76 7.87 8.75 -7.02
N LEU A 77 7.87 7.64 -6.27
CA LEU A 77 6.90 6.57 -6.36
C LEU A 77 5.92 6.65 -5.18
N PHE A 78 4.66 6.88 -5.47
CA PHE A 78 3.60 7.04 -4.48
C PHE A 78 2.86 5.73 -4.23
N VAL A 79 2.63 5.42 -2.96
CA VAL A 79 2.00 4.18 -2.51
C VAL A 79 0.81 4.54 -1.60
N HIS A 80 -0.41 4.33 -2.09
CA HIS A 80 -1.64 4.61 -1.35
C HIS A 80 -2.00 3.49 -0.37
N GLY A 81 -2.92 3.75 0.55
CA GLY A 81 -3.42 2.82 1.56
C GLY A 81 -4.87 2.40 1.37
N PHE A 82 -5.53 2.03 2.46
CA PHE A 82 -6.91 1.56 2.51
C PHE A 82 -7.86 2.63 3.07
N PRO A 83 -9.05 2.76 2.51
CA PRO A 83 -9.51 2.36 1.19
C PRO A 83 -9.31 3.52 0.20
N ASP A 84 -8.26 3.44 -0.58
CA ASP A 84 -7.88 4.52 -1.48
C ASP A 84 -7.40 3.98 -2.84
N THR A 85 -7.04 4.88 -3.74
CA THR A 85 -6.48 4.59 -5.06
C THR A 85 -5.33 5.56 -5.36
N SER A 86 -4.66 5.40 -6.50
CA SER A 86 -3.64 6.36 -6.97
C SER A 86 -4.17 7.81 -7.06
N TYR A 87 -5.48 7.99 -7.18
CA TYR A 87 -6.12 9.31 -7.28
C TYR A 87 -5.85 10.21 -6.07
N THR A 88 -5.64 9.63 -4.88
CA THR A 88 -5.32 10.35 -3.64
C THR A 88 -4.12 11.29 -3.78
N TRP A 89 -3.18 10.94 -4.68
CA TRP A 89 -1.91 11.63 -4.82
C TRP A 89 -1.90 12.79 -5.82
N ARG A 90 -3.02 13.09 -6.48
CA ARG A 90 -3.06 14.09 -7.57
C ARG A 90 -2.45 15.43 -7.18
N ARG A 91 -2.78 15.96 -5.99
CA ARG A 91 -2.26 17.24 -5.50
C ARG A 91 -0.76 17.20 -5.22
N GLN A 92 -0.26 16.09 -4.68
CA GLN A 92 1.16 15.87 -4.44
C GLN A 92 1.92 15.69 -5.75
N MET A 93 1.37 14.93 -6.68
CA MET A 93 1.96 14.70 -8.00
C MET A 93 2.08 16.01 -8.79
N GLU A 94 1.05 16.85 -8.79
CA GLU A 94 1.09 18.19 -9.40
C GLU A 94 2.21 19.06 -8.80
N ALA A 95 2.31 19.09 -7.48
CA ALA A 95 3.28 19.91 -6.77
C ALA A 95 4.73 19.48 -7.05
N ILE A 96 5.02 18.18 -7.02
CA ILE A 96 6.39 17.72 -7.27
C ILE A 96 6.75 17.75 -8.76
N SER A 97 5.79 17.55 -9.67
CA SER A 97 6.03 17.70 -11.09
C SER A 97 6.39 19.14 -11.45
N ALA A 98 5.70 20.12 -10.85
CA ALA A 98 6.06 21.53 -10.97
C ALA A 98 7.45 21.84 -10.38
N ALA A 99 7.94 21.03 -9.45
CA ALA A 99 9.27 21.16 -8.84
C ALA A 99 10.38 20.37 -9.59
N GLY A 100 10.07 19.75 -10.74
CA GLY A 100 11.04 19.07 -11.59
C GLY A 100 11.22 17.56 -11.32
N TYR A 101 10.23 16.91 -10.71
CA TYR A 101 10.26 15.48 -10.44
C TYR A 101 9.26 14.70 -11.30
N ARG A 102 9.56 13.43 -11.54
CA ARG A 102 8.66 12.47 -12.17
C ARG A 102 7.86 11.73 -11.10
N ALA A 103 6.57 12.03 -11.00
CA ALA A 103 5.64 11.41 -10.08
C ALA A 103 5.00 10.17 -10.71
N ILE A 104 5.05 9.03 -10.04
CA ILE A 104 4.45 7.76 -10.47
C ILE A 104 3.60 7.23 -9.32
N ALA A 105 2.33 6.93 -9.58
CA ALA A 105 1.39 6.40 -8.60
C ALA A 105 0.63 5.19 -9.20
N PRO A 106 0.96 3.95 -8.84
CA PRO A 106 0.15 2.81 -9.20
C PRO A 106 -1.11 2.74 -8.31
N ASP A 107 -2.21 2.25 -8.87
CA ASP A 107 -3.19 1.56 -8.05
C ASP A 107 -2.51 0.31 -7.51
N MET A 108 -2.42 0.17 -6.19
CA MET A 108 -1.78 -0.99 -5.60
C MET A 108 -2.56 -2.27 -5.91
N ARG A 109 -1.92 -3.45 -5.87
CA ARG A 109 -2.65 -4.71 -6.07
C ARG A 109 -3.92 -4.76 -5.22
N GLY A 110 -5.01 -5.21 -5.81
CA GLY A 110 -6.30 -5.31 -5.11
C GLY A 110 -7.15 -4.05 -5.13
N TYR A 111 -6.68 -2.98 -5.74
CA TYR A 111 -7.37 -1.69 -5.80
C TYR A 111 -7.54 -1.18 -7.24
N GLY A 112 -8.52 -0.32 -7.41
CA GLY A 112 -8.75 0.44 -8.62
C GLY A 112 -8.76 -0.44 -9.87
N ARG A 113 -7.94 -0.10 -10.86
CA ARG A 113 -7.82 -0.82 -12.13
C ARG A 113 -6.73 -1.88 -12.14
N SER A 114 -5.97 -2.01 -11.06
CA SER A 114 -4.95 -3.06 -10.90
C SER A 114 -5.57 -4.43 -10.66
N SER A 115 -4.80 -5.49 -10.91
CA SER A 115 -5.21 -6.86 -10.62
C SER A 115 -5.50 -7.06 -9.13
N ALA A 116 -6.57 -7.81 -8.83
CA ALA A 116 -7.01 -8.15 -7.48
C ALA A 116 -7.01 -9.67 -7.26
N PRO A 117 -5.85 -10.29 -6.97
CA PRO A 117 -5.79 -11.71 -6.62
C PRO A 117 -6.71 -12.03 -5.45
N ALA A 118 -7.44 -13.15 -5.51
CA ALA A 118 -8.38 -13.53 -4.45
C ALA A 118 -7.69 -14.00 -3.17
N ASP A 119 -6.49 -14.61 -3.28
CA ASP A 119 -5.77 -15.16 -2.14
C ASP A 119 -5.07 -14.06 -1.34
N ALA A 120 -5.45 -13.92 -0.09
CA ALA A 120 -4.87 -12.96 0.86
C ALA A 120 -3.35 -13.17 1.07
N ALA A 121 -2.85 -14.39 0.92
CA ALA A 121 -1.42 -14.68 1.05
C ALA A 121 -0.55 -13.90 0.05
N LEU A 122 -1.13 -13.42 -1.05
CA LEU A 122 -0.47 -12.63 -2.08
C LEU A 122 -0.40 -11.12 -1.78
N TYR A 123 -0.82 -10.67 -0.59
CA TYR A 123 -0.88 -9.25 -0.22
C TYR A 123 0.16 -8.82 0.82
N THR A 124 1.14 -9.65 1.10
CA THR A 124 2.22 -9.31 2.04
C THR A 124 3.13 -8.21 1.47
N PRO A 125 3.86 -7.46 2.33
CA PRO A 125 4.89 -6.52 1.88
C PRO A 125 5.97 -7.12 0.97
N LEU A 126 6.20 -8.44 1.00
CA LEU A 126 7.09 -9.09 0.04
C LEU A 126 6.55 -9.03 -1.39
N HIS A 127 5.25 -9.29 -1.55
CA HIS A 127 4.58 -9.22 -2.85
C HIS A 127 4.50 -7.78 -3.38
N THR A 128 4.08 -6.84 -2.54
CA THR A 128 3.97 -5.43 -2.93
C THR A 128 5.32 -4.80 -3.23
N THR A 129 6.38 -5.17 -2.49
CA THR A 129 7.75 -4.77 -2.85
C THR A 129 8.16 -5.33 -4.22
N GLY A 130 7.80 -6.59 -4.51
CA GLY A 130 8.02 -7.19 -5.83
C GLY A 130 7.29 -6.43 -6.95
N ASP A 131 6.07 -5.95 -6.71
CA ASP A 131 5.31 -5.14 -7.66
C ASP A 131 6.00 -3.81 -7.95
N LEU A 132 6.41 -3.10 -6.88
CA LEU A 132 7.09 -1.82 -7.01
C LEU A 132 8.44 -1.96 -7.73
N ILE A 133 9.20 -3.03 -7.46
CA ILE A 133 10.44 -3.32 -8.19
C ILE A 133 10.16 -3.61 -9.65
N GLY A 134 9.20 -4.48 -9.94
CA GLY A 134 8.87 -4.81 -11.32
C GLY A 134 8.29 -3.62 -12.11
N LEU A 135 7.59 -2.70 -11.44
CA LEU A 135 7.19 -1.42 -12.02
C LEU A 135 8.42 -0.59 -12.41
N LEU A 136 9.38 -0.42 -11.49
CA LEU A 136 10.63 0.31 -11.78
C LEU A 136 11.42 -0.35 -12.91
N ASP A 137 11.53 -1.68 -12.92
CA ASP A 137 12.24 -2.45 -13.95
C ASP A 137 11.60 -2.27 -15.32
N SER A 138 10.26 -2.33 -15.39
CA SER A 138 9.51 -2.14 -16.64
C SER A 138 9.69 -0.74 -17.22
N LEU A 139 9.95 0.26 -16.38
CA LEU A 139 10.20 1.64 -16.77
C LEU A 139 11.69 1.98 -16.91
N ASN A 140 12.59 1.01 -16.73
CA ASN A 140 14.05 1.19 -16.72
C ASN A 140 14.53 2.22 -15.68
N ILE A 141 13.88 2.24 -14.51
CA ILE A 141 14.20 3.14 -13.40
C ILE A 141 15.08 2.37 -12.40
N SER A 142 16.28 2.86 -12.14
CA SER A 142 17.24 2.22 -11.22
C SER A 142 16.87 2.41 -9.75
N SER A 143 16.39 3.60 -9.38
CA SER A 143 15.97 3.89 -8.01
C SER A 143 14.90 4.98 -7.97
N ALA A 144 14.15 5.04 -6.84
CA ALA A 144 13.12 6.04 -6.60
C ALA A 144 13.11 6.48 -5.13
N VAL A 145 12.50 7.64 -4.86
CA VAL A 145 12.05 8.03 -3.53
C VAL A 145 10.64 7.50 -3.33
N LEU A 146 10.37 6.86 -2.19
CA LEU A 146 9.03 6.38 -1.83
C LEU A 146 8.25 7.44 -1.06
N VAL A 147 6.97 7.59 -1.42
CA VAL A 147 5.98 8.34 -0.64
C VAL A 147 4.83 7.40 -0.30
N GLY A 148 4.49 7.25 0.97
CA GLY A 148 3.45 6.32 1.38
C GLY A 148 2.48 6.89 2.41
N HIS A 149 1.22 6.45 2.37
CA HIS A 149 0.18 6.77 3.34
C HIS A 149 -0.54 5.51 3.80
N ASP A 150 -0.87 5.39 5.10
CA ASP A 150 -1.60 4.26 5.70
C ASP A 150 -0.92 2.90 5.40
N TRP A 151 -1.59 1.92 4.81
CA TRP A 151 -0.96 0.68 4.33
C TRP A 151 0.17 0.97 3.35
N GLY A 152 0.02 2.00 2.51
CA GLY A 152 1.09 2.44 1.62
C GLY A 152 2.35 2.89 2.35
N ALA A 153 2.23 3.53 3.52
CA ALA A 153 3.38 3.83 4.36
C ALA A 153 4.02 2.55 4.93
N THR A 154 3.21 1.60 5.41
CA THR A 154 3.68 0.28 5.84
C THR A 154 4.47 -0.41 4.73
N HIS A 155 3.96 -0.40 3.49
CA HIS A 155 4.63 -1.01 2.34
C HIS A 155 5.88 -0.24 1.92
N ALA A 156 5.86 1.09 1.94
CA ALA A 156 7.03 1.92 1.64
C ALA A 156 8.18 1.67 2.64
N TRP A 157 7.88 1.60 3.94
CA TRP A 157 8.89 1.23 4.95
C TRP A 157 9.48 -0.15 4.69
N ASN A 158 8.64 -1.14 4.41
CA ASN A 158 9.11 -2.51 4.12
C ASN A 158 9.90 -2.58 2.81
N ALA A 159 9.48 -1.90 1.75
CA ALA A 159 10.19 -1.85 0.49
C ALA A 159 11.58 -1.24 0.66
N ALA A 160 11.70 -0.14 1.40
CA ALA A 160 13.00 0.47 1.71
C ALA A 160 13.90 -0.46 2.55
N LEU A 161 13.33 -1.20 3.51
CA LEU A 161 14.06 -2.19 4.30
C LEU A 161 14.57 -3.36 3.45
N LEU A 162 13.71 -3.88 2.58
CA LEU A 162 13.98 -5.08 1.78
C LEU A 162 14.88 -4.79 0.57
N ARG A 163 14.77 -3.60 -0.01
CA ARG A 163 15.47 -3.19 -1.24
C ARG A 163 16.07 -1.79 -1.12
N PRO A 164 17.04 -1.61 -0.19
CA PRO A 164 17.72 -0.32 -0.02
C PRO A 164 18.53 0.13 -1.26
N ASP A 165 18.81 -0.79 -2.16
CA ASP A 165 19.43 -0.54 -3.46
C ASP A 165 18.50 0.15 -4.47
N ARG A 166 17.18 0.00 -4.29
CA ARG A 166 16.16 0.52 -5.21
C ARG A 166 15.38 1.72 -4.64
N PHE A 167 15.35 1.89 -3.34
CA PHE A 167 14.61 2.94 -2.66
C PHE A 167 15.55 3.82 -1.85
N ALA A 168 15.89 4.98 -2.42
CA ALA A 168 16.95 5.84 -1.90
C ALA A 168 16.53 6.67 -0.68
N ALA A 169 15.23 6.96 -0.54
CA ALA A 169 14.66 7.73 0.57
C ALA A 169 13.17 7.41 0.74
N VAL A 170 12.60 7.74 1.91
CA VAL A 170 11.19 7.45 2.25
C VAL A 170 10.52 8.63 2.90
N PHE A 171 9.36 9.03 2.40
CA PHE A 171 8.50 10.05 3.00
C PHE A 171 7.14 9.43 3.30
N CYS A 172 6.77 9.31 4.57
CA CYS A 172 5.54 8.65 4.96
C CYS A 172 4.57 9.57 5.69
N LEU A 173 3.29 9.24 5.57
CA LEU A 173 2.17 9.92 6.20
C LEU A 173 1.40 8.94 7.10
N SER A 174 1.01 9.38 8.26
CA SER A 174 0.10 8.74 9.23
C SER A 174 0.62 7.46 9.90
N VAL A 175 1.47 6.65 9.26
CA VAL A 175 1.93 5.39 9.83
C VAL A 175 3.46 5.40 10.01
N PRO A 176 3.95 5.36 11.27
CA PRO A 176 5.38 5.32 11.55
C PRO A 176 5.98 3.95 11.23
N TYR A 177 7.31 3.91 11.03
CA TYR A 177 8.03 2.64 11.02
C TYR A 177 8.11 2.05 12.43
N VAL A 178 7.63 0.83 12.57
CA VAL A 178 7.79 0.04 13.79
C VAL A 178 8.63 -1.19 13.45
N PRO A 179 9.88 -1.29 13.97
CA PRO A 179 10.68 -2.48 13.76
C PRO A 179 9.95 -3.73 14.27
N ARG A 180 10.10 -4.83 13.55
CA ARG A 180 9.50 -6.10 13.96
C ARG A 180 9.99 -6.50 15.36
N GLY A 181 9.05 -6.67 16.27
CA GLY A 181 9.27 -7.14 17.64
C GLY A 181 9.20 -8.66 17.77
N ASP A 182 8.98 -9.14 18.99
CA ASP A 182 8.86 -10.57 19.32
C ASP A 182 7.45 -11.11 19.08
N VAL A 183 6.44 -10.25 19.21
CA VAL A 183 5.01 -10.59 19.21
C VAL A 183 4.29 -9.77 18.16
N SER A 184 3.39 -10.40 17.39
CA SER A 184 2.56 -9.69 16.41
C SER A 184 1.58 -8.73 17.09
N VAL A 185 1.10 -7.72 16.36
CA VAL A 185 0.04 -6.85 16.86
C VAL A 185 -1.21 -7.65 17.20
N PHE A 186 -1.58 -8.64 16.38
CA PHE A 186 -2.73 -9.49 16.61
C PHE A 186 -2.58 -10.33 17.89
N GLU A 187 -1.43 -10.96 18.10
CA GLU A 187 -1.18 -11.74 19.31
C GLU A 187 -1.18 -10.83 20.56
N ARG A 188 -0.59 -9.64 20.48
CA ARG A 188 -0.61 -8.65 21.57
C ARG A 188 -2.04 -8.23 21.92
N MET A 189 -2.87 -7.95 20.90
CA MET A 189 -4.26 -7.54 21.13
C MET A 189 -5.14 -8.67 21.65
N ARG A 190 -4.95 -9.92 21.18
CA ARG A 190 -5.66 -11.10 21.75
C ARG A 190 -5.35 -11.32 23.24
N LYS A 191 -4.20 -10.86 23.73
CA LYS A 191 -3.77 -10.98 25.14
C LYS A 191 -4.05 -9.73 25.97
N SER A 192 -4.67 -8.72 25.42
CA SER A 192 -5.02 -7.45 26.08
C SER A 192 -6.53 -7.35 26.34
N ASP A 193 -6.95 -6.27 27.02
CA ASP A 193 -8.34 -5.93 27.21
C ASP A 193 -9.06 -5.58 25.89
N HIS A 194 -8.31 -5.42 24.79
CA HIS A 194 -8.81 -5.12 23.45
C HIS A 194 -9.04 -6.36 22.57
N GLN A 195 -9.02 -7.56 23.13
CA GLN A 195 -9.20 -8.83 22.41
C GLN A 195 -10.49 -8.90 21.56
N ASN A 196 -11.52 -8.13 21.90
CA ASN A 196 -12.81 -8.09 21.19
C ASN A 196 -13.10 -6.73 20.55
N SER A 197 -12.23 -5.75 20.68
CA SER A 197 -12.48 -4.37 20.27
C SER A 197 -11.46 -3.82 19.26
N PHE A 198 -10.34 -4.49 19.06
CA PHE A 198 -9.32 -4.05 18.12
C PHE A 198 -9.81 -4.11 16.67
N TYR A 199 -9.80 -2.96 15.99
CA TYR A 199 -10.42 -2.79 14.66
C TYR A 199 -9.95 -3.79 13.60
N MET A 200 -8.65 -4.20 13.61
CA MET A 200 -8.16 -5.15 12.62
C MET A 200 -8.80 -6.53 12.74
N PHE A 201 -9.34 -6.91 13.90
CA PHE A 201 -10.11 -8.16 14.02
C PHE A 201 -11.41 -8.10 13.20
N GLU A 202 -12.03 -6.94 13.08
CA GLU A 202 -13.19 -6.76 12.20
C GLU A 202 -12.79 -6.87 10.73
N GLN A 203 -11.68 -6.23 10.35
CA GLN A 203 -11.19 -6.22 8.94
C GLN A 203 -10.80 -7.61 8.41
N ILE A 204 -10.42 -8.54 9.28
CA ILE A 204 -10.06 -9.91 8.88
C ILE A 204 -11.22 -10.92 8.98
N ARG A 205 -12.40 -10.50 9.42
CA ARG A 205 -13.57 -11.40 9.52
C ARG A 205 -13.99 -11.92 8.14
N PRO A 206 -14.61 -13.11 8.09
CA PRO A 206 -15.17 -13.63 6.84
C PRO A 206 -16.23 -12.74 6.19
N ASP A 207 -16.98 -11.97 7.01
CA ASP A 207 -18.04 -11.05 6.58
C ASP A 207 -17.58 -9.59 6.42
N ALA A 208 -16.27 -9.30 6.56
CA ALA A 208 -15.73 -7.94 6.45
C ALA A 208 -16.07 -7.29 5.08
N ASP A 209 -16.01 -8.08 4.00
CA ASP A 209 -16.39 -7.61 2.66
C ASP A 209 -17.83 -7.08 2.62
N GLN A 210 -18.75 -7.69 3.37
CA GLN A 210 -20.15 -7.29 3.45
C GLN A 210 -20.33 -6.02 4.31
N ILE A 211 -19.55 -5.89 5.38
CA ILE A 211 -19.57 -4.69 6.26
C ILE A 211 -19.16 -3.45 5.45
N TRP A 212 -18.21 -3.58 4.55
CA TRP A 212 -17.69 -2.49 3.72
C TRP A 212 -18.48 -2.26 2.42
N ALA A 213 -19.33 -3.18 1.99
CA ALA A 213 -19.88 -3.28 0.63
C ALA A 213 -20.54 -2.01 0.08
N ASP A 214 -21.20 -1.21 0.92
CA ASP A 214 -21.82 0.05 0.47
C ASP A 214 -20.79 1.19 0.44
N ALA A 215 -20.09 1.33 -0.67
CA ALA A 215 -19.08 2.37 -0.84
C ALA A 215 -19.66 3.79 -0.73
N SER A 216 -20.95 3.99 -1.02
CA SER A 216 -21.61 5.31 -0.89
C SER A 216 -21.73 5.76 0.56
N VAL A 217 -21.67 4.82 1.50
CA VAL A 217 -21.71 5.06 2.95
C VAL A 217 -20.29 4.99 3.54
N THR A 218 -19.53 3.95 3.20
CA THR A 218 -18.26 3.63 3.87
C THR A 218 -17.12 4.54 3.45
N ILE A 219 -17.07 4.98 2.18
CA ILE A 219 -16.02 5.92 1.74
C ILE A 219 -16.19 7.31 2.40
N PRO A 220 -17.33 8.00 2.32
CA PRO A 220 -17.51 9.24 3.09
C PRO A 220 -17.34 9.02 4.60
N GLY A 221 -17.77 7.86 5.09
CA GLY A 221 -17.67 7.47 6.50
C GLY A 221 -16.23 7.49 6.99
N ILE A 222 -15.35 6.72 6.37
CA ILE A 222 -13.95 6.64 6.78
C ILE A 222 -13.22 7.98 6.60
N LEU A 223 -13.50 8.72 5.52
CA LEU A 223 -12.93 10.04 5.30
C LEU A 223 -13.28 10.99 6.45
N TYR A 224 -14.53 11.00 6.89
CA TYR A 224 -14.96 11.86 7.99
C TYR A 224 -14.45 11.37 9.36
N TRP A 225 -14.74 10.11 9.71
CA TRP A 225 -14.50 9.62 11.08
C TRP A 225 -13.03 9.46 11.43
N ALA A 226 -12.14 9.25 10.45
CA ALA A 226 -10.71 9.21 10.67
C ALA A 226 -10.04 10.59 10.58
N SER A 227 -10.79 11.66 10.29
CA SER A 227 -10.23 13.01 10.11
C SER A 227 -10.22 13.85 11.38
N GLY A 228 -9.45 14.96 11.36
CA GLY A 228 -9.47 16.00 12.36
C GLY A 228 -10.79 16.77 12.43
N SER A 229 -11.61 16.69 11.39
CA SER A 229 -12.94 17.33 11.34
C SER A 229 -13.98 16.65 12.21
N ALA A 230 -13.80 15.37 12.53
CA ALA A 230 -14.71 14.65 13.42
C ALA A 230 -14.54 15.11 14.87
N PRO A 231 -15.64 15.20 15.66
CA PRO A 231 -15.55 15.52 17.09
C PRO A 231 -14.67 14.51 17.83
N ALA A 232 -13.81 14.97 18.72
CA ALA A 232 -12.79 14.16 19.37
C ALA A 232 -13.37 12.94 20.13
N ASP A 233 -14.56 13.11 20.76
CA ASP A 233 -15.26 12.05 21.50
C ASP A 233 -15.96 11.03 20.58
N LYS A 234 -16.14 11.35 19.29
CA LYS A 234 -16.81 10.50 18.29
C LYS A 234 -15.90 10.03 17.16
N ARG A 235 -14.69 10.60 17.08
CA ARG A 235 -13.68 10.25 16.10
C ARG A 235 -13.37 8.77 16.19
N TRP A 236 -12.97 8.18 15.07
CA TRP A 236 -12.52 6.81 15.04
C TRP A 236 -11.48 6.49 16.11
N SER A 237 -11.60 5.33 16.71
CA SER A 237 -10.61 4.73 17.59
C SER A 237 -10.37 3.28 17.20
N PRO A 238 -9.10 2.86 17.06
CA PRO A 238 -8.77 1.47 16.74
C PRO A 238 -9.17 0.46 17.84
N MET A 239 -9.54 0.96 19.04
CA MET A 239 -9.84 0.15 20.22
C MET A 239 -11.31 0.21 20.64
N ASP A 240 -12.16 0.94 19.91
CA ASP A 240 -13.58 1.13 20.24
C ASP A 240 -14.49 0.81 19.02
N PRO A 241 -15.18 -0.34 19.02
CA PRO A 241 -16.06 -0.72 17.90
C PRO A 241 -17.24 0.25 17.68
N ALA A 242 -17.67 0.97 18.72
CA ALA A 242 -18.73 1.98 18.58
C ALA A 242 -18.25 3.19 17.77
N ARG A 243 -16.95 3.39 17.66
CA ARG A 243 -16.29 4.44 16.87
C ARG A 243 -15.65 3.88 15.60
N SER A 244 -16.31 2.92 14.94
CA SER A 244 -15.82 2.25 13.73
C SER A 244 -15.68 3.22 12.53
N LEU A 245 -14.88 2.82 11.54
CA LEU A 245 -14.58 3.61 10.33
C LEU A 245 -15.75 3.65 9.33
N HIS A 246 -16.50 2.55 9.22
CA HIS A 246 -17.54 2.35 8.18
C HIS A 246 -18.89 2.99 8.50
N ARG A 247 -18.99 3.78 9.57
CA ARG A 247 -20.23 4.51 9.93
C ARG A 247 -20.53 5.57 8.88
N ALA A 248 -21.84 5.82 8.62
CA ALA A 248 -22.24 6.93 7.77
C ALA A 248 -21.67 8.27 8.26
N ALA A 249 -21.14 9.07 7.36
CA ALA A 249 -20.69 10.43 7.66
C ALA A 249 -21.88 11.36 7.81
N PRO A 250 -21.79 12.43 8.64
CA PRO A 250 -22.72 13.54 8.56
C PRO A 250 -22.54 14.28 7.22
N THR A 251 -23.59 14.98 6.78
CA THR A 251 -23.58 15.81 5.57
C THR A 251 -23.67 17.28 5.93
N PRO A 252 -22.94 18.17 5.26
CA PRO A 252 -21.93 17.88 4.22
C PRO A 252 -20.64 17.28 4.81
N ILE A 253 -19.91 16.51 4.00
CA ILE A 253 -18.55 16.10 4.35
C ILE A 253 -17.61 17.31 4.35
N PRO A 254 -16.42 17.24 5.00
CA PRO A 254 -15.47 18.33 5.04
C PRO A 254 -15.00 18.77 3.64
N SER A 255 -14.79 20.07 3.46
CA SER A 255 -14.40 20.66 2.15
C SER A 255 -13.06 20.21 1.61
N TRP A 256 -12.15 19.73 2.46
CA TRP A 256 -10.88 19.14 2.02
C TRP A 256 -11.06 17.80 1.30
N ALA A 257 -12.15 17.06 1.56
CA ALA A 257 -12.54 15.86 0.82
C ALA A 257 -13.25 16.29 -0.49
N GLU A 258 -12.45 16.61 -1.50
CA GLU A 258 -12.94 17.14 -2.78
C GLU A 258 -14.03 16.25 -3.38
N PRO A 259 -15.15 16.81 -3.87
CA PRO A 259 -16.27 16.01 -4.38
C PRO A 259 -15.87 15.00 -5.48
N ASP A 260 -14.98 15.41 -6.39
CA ASP A 260 -14.52 14.54 -7.49
C ASP A 260 -13.70 13.36 -6.96
N TYR A 261 -12.84 13.59 -5.95
CA TYR A 261 -12.08 12.54 -5.29
C TYR A 261 -13.02 11.54 -4.59
N VAL A 262 -14.00 12.02 -3.86
CA VAL A 262 -14.98 11.18 -3.16
C VAL A 262 -15.81 10.37 -4.15
N ALA A 263 -16.34 11.02 -5.21
CA ALA A 263 -17.14 10.37 -6.24
C ALA A 263 -16.32 9.30 -6.99
N TYR A 264 -15.05 9.58 -7.32
CA TYR A 264 -14.16 8.63 -7.95
C TYR A 264 -13.96 7.38 -7.09
N ASN A 265 -13.61 7.54 -5.81
CA ASN A 265 -13.39 6.41 -4.92
C ASN A 265 -14.68 5.61 -4.68
N ILE A 266 -15.83 6.27 -4.51
CA ILE A 266 -17.12 5.56 -4.43
C ILE A 266 -17.34 4.69 -5.67
N ALA A 267 -17.14 5.23 -6.87
CA ALA A 267 -17.34 4.50 -8.10
C ALA A 267 -16.39 3.31 -8.24
N GLU A 268 -15.10 3.51 -7.92
CA GLU A 268 -14.10 2.44 -7.98
C GLU A 268 -14.41 1.32 -6.97
N PHE A 269 -14.72 1.63 -5.72
CA PHE A 269 -15.05 0.63 -4.71
C PHE A 269 -16.41 -0.02 -4.90
N GLN A 270 -17.38 0.65 -5.51
CA GLN A 270 -18.63 0.00 -5.97
C GLN A 270 -18.36 -1.04 -7.07
N ARG A 271 -17.39 -0.79 -7.96
CA ARG A 271 -17.00 -1.68 -9.04
C ARG A 271 -16.16 -2.86 -8.58
N THR A 272 -15.18 -2.64 -7.69
CA THR A 272 -14.18 -3.63 -7.28
C THR A 272 -14.52 -4.34 -5.98
N GLY A 273 -15.36 -3.74 -5.14
CA GLY A 273 -15.50 -4.11 -3.74
C GLY A 273 -14.26 -3.78 -2.90
N PHE A 274 -14.25 -4.25 -1.67
CA PHE A 274 -13.19 -3.99 -0.70
C PHE A 274 -12.28 -5.20 -0.45
N HIS A 275 -12.55 -6.34 -1.09
CA HIS A 275 -11.84 -7.61 -0.85
C HIS A 275 -10.32 -7.46 -0.97
N GLY A 276 -9.84 -6.87 -2.06
CA GLY A 276 -8.41 -6.65 -2.29
C GLY A 276 -7.78 -5.80 -1.19
N GLY A 277 -8.43 -4.71 -0.80
CA GLY A 277 -7.98 -3.85 0.29
C GLY A 277 -7.98 -4.55 1.66
N LEU A 278 -9.01 -5.33 1.96
CA LEU A 278 -9.10 -6.10 3.20
C LEU A 278 -8.05 -7.23 3.28
N ASN A 279 -7.56 -7.71 2.14
CA ASN A 279 -6.50 -8.72 2.11
C ASN A 279 -5.16 -8.22 2.66
N TYR A 280 -4.90 -6.91 2.69
CA TYR A 280 -3.72 -6.34 3.37
C TYR A 280 -3.77 -6.60 4.89
N TYR A 281 -4.96 -6.47 5.49
CA TYR A 281 -5.18 -6.81 6.90
C TYR A 281 -5.06 -8.32 7.14
N ARG A 282 -5.65 -9.15 6.25
CA ARG A 282 -5.59 -10.61 6.34
C ARG A 282 -4.15 -11.15 6.18
N ALA A 283 -3.32 -10.48 5.39
CA ALA A 283 -1.91 -10.81 5.17
C ALA A 283 -0.97 -10.35 6.29
N ALA A 284 -1.40 -9.44 7.18
CA ALA A 284 -0.52 -8.81 8.15
C ALA A 284 0.07 -9.78 9.18
N GLU A 285 -0.74 -10.68 9.74
CA GLU A 285 -0.25 -11.66 10.71
C GLU A 285 0.65 -12.75 10.05
N PRO A 286 0.29 -13.35 8.91
CA PRO A 286 1.21 -14.19 8.14
C PRO A 286 2.54 -13.50 7.82
N TYR A 287 2.50 -12.23 7.42
CA TYR A 287 3.72 -11.46 7.15
C TYR A 287 4.61 -11.31 8.39
N PHE A 288 4.03 -11.13 9.57
CA PHE A 288 4.82 -11.07 10.80
C PHE A 288 5.74 -12.29 10.94
N TYR A 289 5.27 -13.49 10.65
CA TYR A 289 6.09 -14.70 10.71
C TYR A 289 7.13 -14.76 9.59
N LEU A 290 6.75 -14.40 8.36
CA LEU A 290 7.66 -14.35 7.21
C LEU A 290 8.79 -13.33 7.41
N SER A 291 8.53 -12.23 8.12
CA SER A 291 9.50 -11.17 8.38
C SER A 291 10.49 -11.48 9.53
N ALA A 292 10.47 -12.68 10.10
CA ALA A 292 11.36 -13.07 11.21
C ALA A 292 12.87 -12.79 10.98
N PRO A 293 13.42 -12.97 9.76
CA PRO A 293 14.83 -12.64 9.49
C PRO A 293 15.18 -11.17 9.67
N TRP A 294 14.20 -10.26 9.58
CA TRP A 294 14.39 -8.81 9.72
C TRP A 294 14.03 -8.27 11.12
N LYS A 295 13.95 -9.14 12.12
CA LYS A 295 13.71 -8.69 13.51
C LYS A 295 14.75 -7.66 13.93
N GLY A 296 14.30 -6.49 14.40
CA GLY A 296 15.15 -5.39 14.84
C GLY A 296 15.92 -4.68 13.72
N ALA A 297 15.64 -5.00 12.45
CA ALA A 297 16.26 -4.32 11.32
C ALA A 297 15.88 -2.83 11.29
N ARG A 298 16.76 -2.00 10.74
CA ARG A 298 16.65 -0.55 10.70
C ARG A 298 16.63 -0.06 9.26
N ILE A 299 15.94 1.04 9.02
CA ILE A 299 15.92 1.73 7.72
C ILE A 299 16.89 2.92 7.82
N SER A 300 18.02 2.83 7.14
CA SER A 300 19.10 3.82 7.21
C SER A 300 18.95 4.94 6.16
N GLN A 301 18.06 4.79 5.20
CA GLN A 301 17.82 5.80 4.17
C GLN A 301 17.28 7.10 4.81
N PRO A 302 17.57 8.26 4.19
CA PRO A 302 16.89 9.49 4.53
C PRO A 302 15.39 9.28 4.60
N SER A 303 14.77 9.70 5.69
CA SER A 303 13.33 9.49 5.87
C SER A 303 12.67 10.66 6.58
N PHE A 304 11.37 10.83 6.33
CA PHE A 304 10.53 11.86 6.95
C PHE A 304 9.15 11.28 7.27
N LEU A 305 8.52 11.75 8.34
CA LEU A 305 7.16 11.38 8.71
C LEU A 305 6.32 12.63 9.00
N ILE A 306 5.12 12.69 8.43
CA ILE A 306 4.09 13.64 8.86
C ILE A 306 2.91 12.87 9.43
N TRP A 307 2.41 13.32 10.58
CA TRP A 307 1.31 12.69 11.28
C TRP A 307 0.31 13.72 11.78
N GLY A 308 -0.98 13.41 11.64
CA GLY A 308 -2.03 14.24 12.25
C GLY A 308 -2.25 13.85 13.71
N LYS A 309 -2.22 14.80 14.63
CA LYS A 309 -2.45 14.58 16.08
C LYS A 309 -3.85 14.05 16.38
N ALA A 310 -4.78 14.24 15.47
CA ALA A 310 -6.15 13.75 15.57
C ALA A 310 -6.34 12.34 14.95
N ASP A 311 -5.29 11.70 14.46
CA ASP A 311 -5.36 10.34 13.93
C ASP A 311 -5.50 9.32 15.07
N GLY A 312 -6.52 8.45 14.98
CA GLY A 312 -6.74 7.38 15.95
C GLY A 312 -5.58 6.38 16.06
N LEU A 313 -4.72 6.30 15.05
CA LEU A 313 -3.54 5.41 15.08
C LEU A 313 -2.52 5.79 16.16
N HIS A 314 -2.57 6.99 16.75
CA HIS A 314 -1.76 7.31 17.93
C HIS A 314 -2.06 6.40 19.13
N GLU A 315 -3.29 5.88 19.23
CA GLU A 315 -3.65 4.90 20.27
C GLU A 315 -2.94 3.55 20.04
N LEU A 316 -2.70 3.18 18.77
CA LEU A 316 -2.04 1.93 18.38
C LEU A 316 -0.51 2.03 18.43
N TYR A 317 0.02 3.18 18.05
CA TYR A 317 1.45 3.46 17.93
C TYR A 317 1.90 4.58 18.89
N PRO A 318 1.93 4.35 20.23
CA PRO A 318 2.40 5.34 21.18
C PRO A 318 3.94 5.43 21.12
N ILE A 319 4.47 5.81 19.95
CA ILE A 319 5.92 5.85 19.68
C ILE A 319 6.48 7.25 19.95
N THR A 320 7.56 7.31 20.69
CA THR A 320 8.30 8.57 20.91
C THR A 320 9.28 8.84 19.77
N ALA A 321 9.67 10.11 19.60
CA ALA A 321 10.69 10.50 18.62
C ALA A 321 12.02 9.72 18.83
N THR A 322 12.40 9.40 20.06
CA THR A 322 13.59 8.60 20.37
C THR A 322 13.44 7.17 19.88
N GLN A 323 12.29 6.53 20.12
CA GLN A 323 12.01 5.18 19.64
C GLN A 323 11.97 5.12 18.10
N MET A 324 11.38 6.14 17.48
CA MET A 324 11.35 6.26 16.02
C MET A 324 12.76 6.34 15.43
N ARG A 325 13.64 7.20 16.00
CA ARG A 325 15.05 7.30 15.58
C ARG A 325 15.84 6.02 15.78
N ALA A 326 15.50 5.20 16.75
CA ALA A 326 16.15 3.89 16.95
C ALA A 326 15.91 2.94 15.78
N GLY A 327 14.72 2.97 15.17
CA GLY A 327 14.38 2.19 13.96
C GLY A 327 14.78 2.86 12.65
N LEU A 328 14.88 4.20 12.66
CA LEU A 328 15.12 5.06 11.49
C LEU A 328 16.37 5.94 11.75
N PRO A 329 17.60 5.40 11.70
CA PRO A 329 18.81 6.22 11.90
C PRO A 329 18.95 7.34 10.86
N GLY A 330 18.33 7.20 9.67
CA GLY A 330 18.27 8.23 8.63
C GLY A 330 17.11 9.22 8.77
N LEU A 331 16.35 9.22 9.88
CA LEU A 331 15.22 10.13 10.06
C LEU A 331 15.67 11.59 10.12
N MET A 332 15.33 12.34 9.07
CA MET A 332 15.66 13.76 8.93
C MET A 332 14.71 14.65 9.74
N GLY A 333 13.46 14.23 9.92
CA GLY A 333 12.48 14.95 10.70
C GLY A 333 11.14 14.22 10.81
N SER A 334 10.34 14.69 11.75
CA SER A 334 8.92 14.34 11.86
C SER A 334 8.10 15.58 12.18
N LEU A 335 6.87 15.62 11.71
CA LEU A 335 5.97 16.73 11.93
C LEU A 335 4.60 16.22 12.38
N ASP A 336 4.15 16.64 13.56
CA ASP A 336 2.84 16.34 14.09
C ASP A 336 1.92 17.57 13.89
N LEU A 337 0.82 17.41 13.16
CA LEU A 337 -0.08 18.49 12.78
C LEU A 337 -1.31 18.56 13.70
N ASP A 338 -1.55 19.73 14.30
CA ASP A 338 -2.74 20.00 15.11
C ASP A 338 -4.00 20.01 14.24
N ASN A 339 -5.09 19.44 14.75
CA ASN A 339 -6.41 19.38 14.10
C ASN A 339 -6.44 18.63 12.76
N VAL A 340 -5.40 17.88 12.43
CA VAL A 340 -5.30 16.99 11.26
C VAL A 340 -5.45 15.56 11.74
N GLY A 341 -6.25 14.77 11.04
CA GLY A 341 -6.44 13.35 11.31
C GLY A 341 -5.59 12.46 10.42
N HIS A 342 -6.20 11.39 9.97
CA HIS A 342 -5.53 10.34 9.19
C HIS A 342 -5.18 10.78 7.76
N TRP A 343 -6.02 11.58 7.13
CA TRP A 343 -5.91 11.95 5.70
C TRP A 343 -4.99 13.15 5.49
N VAL A 344 -3.77 13.06 6.00
CA VAL A 344 -2.81 14.18 6.07
C VAL A 344 -2.58 14.84 4.71
N GLN A 345 -2.51 14.06 3.61
CA GLN A 345 -2.32 14.55 2.23
C GLN A 345 -3.48 15.39 1.72
N HIS A 346 -4.67 15.23 2.30
CA HIS A 346 -5.88 15.99 1.97
C HIS A 346 -6.18 17.09 2.99
N GLU A 347 -6.11 16.77 4.29
CA GLU A 347 -6.44 17.71 5.36
C GLU A 347 -5.41 18.85 5.48
N ALA A 348 -4.16 18.61 5.08
CA ALA A 348 -3.04 19.55 5.15
C ALA A 348 -2.19 19.57 3.87
N THR A 349 -2.84 19.57 2.71
CA THR A 349 -2.23 19.45 1.39
C THR A 349 -1.01 20.34 1.20
N ASP A 350 -1.13 21.64 1.49
CA ASP A 350 -0.06 22.62 1.27
C ASP A 350 1.16 22.33 2.15
N VAL A 351 0.93 21.96 3.42
CA VAL A 351 2.02 21.58 4.35
C VAL A 351 2.73 20.33 3.86
N VAL A 352 1.98 19.31 3.42
CA VAL A 352 2.55 18.07 2.89
C VAL A 352 3.37 18.36 1.64
N ASN A 353 2.83 19.12 0.69
CA ASN A 353 3.51 19.47 -0.55
C ASN A 353 4.81 20.25 -0.29
N ASP A 354 4.78 21.26 0.58
CA ASP A 354 5.94 22.03 0.97
C ASP A 354 7.05 21.17 1.61
N GLN A 355 6.68 20.32 2.54
CA GLN A 355 7.64 19.44 3.22
C GLN A 355 8.19 18.37 2.28
N LEU A 356 7.35 17.80 1.41
CA LEU A 356 7.78 16.82 0.41
C LEU A 356 8.78 17.43 -0.57
N VAL A 357 8.48 18.60 -1.13
CA VAL A 357 9.41 19.28 -2.04
C VAL A 357 10.74 19.64 -1.35
N LYS A 358 10.71 20.11 -0.10
CA LYS A 358 11.92 20.37 0.70
C LYS A 358 12.73 19.12 0.93
N PHE A 359 12.06 18.03 1.29
CA PHE A 359 12.70 16.72 1.49
C PHE A 359 13.36 16.22 0.20
N LEU A 360 12.63 16.23 -0.91
CA LEU A 360 13.12 15.78 -2.22
C LEU A 360 14.34 16.57 -2.68
N ARG A 361 14.36 17.88 -2.54
CA ARG A 361 15.53 18.73 -2.87
C ARG A 361 16.79 18.36 -2.09
N THR A 362 16.62 17.78 -0.89
CA THR A 362 17.74 17.38 -0.04
C THR A 362 18.27 16.00 -0.41
N VAL A 363 17.38 15.05 -0.75
CA VAL A 363 17.74 13.63 -0.93
C VAL A 363 17.89 13.20 -2.39
N SER A 364 17.29 13.93 -3.31
CA SER A 364 17.29 13.63 -4.76
C SER A 364 17.11 14.96 -5.53
N PRO A 365 18.14 15.80 -5.63
CA PRO A 365 18.03 17.07 -6.36
C PRO A 365 17.55 16.86 -7.79
N ALA A 366 16.61 17.73 -8.25
CA ALA A 366 16.05 17.72 -9.60
C ALA A 366 17.03 18.28 -10.65
#